data_76102149c9672950cfdc7f442f778cf1
#
_entry.id   76102149c9672950cfdc7f442f778cf1
#
_cell.length_a   1.000
_cell.length_b   1.000
_cell.length_c   1.000
_cell.angle_alpha   90.00
_cell.angle_beta   90.00
_cell.angle_gamma   90.00
#
_symmetry.space_group_name_H-M   'P 1'
#
loop_
_entity.id
_entity.type
_entity.pdbx_description
1 polymer ?
#
loop_
_entity_poly.entity_id
_entity_poly.type
_entity_poly.pdbx_seq_one_letter_code
_entity_poly.pdbx_strand_id
1 'polypeptide(L)'
;MIFKNFHKILIFLSFFINTIEAEDIYKVEVIIIKFNDVTVDEKFNNNLDFSPTAITELKENEIILIPEKFIDNALISSDLLDIEIEAIENDNSSNDVTEIKKYFELYEYLDLENLNFLIGRLRWRENIEILDSLSWYQPLKAQDEYTYHYDQENNLSLYLNIYESRYLHLNLKAFVGQLDFDETITEFIDEDRRVKNSEINYFDHPNMGLIIKIDKS
;
A
#
# COMPACT_ATOMS: atom_id res chain seq x y z
N MET A 1 47.31 6.85 -33.51
CA MET A 1 46.01 7.49 -33.76
C MET A 1 44.82 6.73 -33.10
N ILE A 2 45.06 5.59 -32.44
CA ILE A 2 44.07 4.72 -31.87
C ILE A 2 43.66 5.15 -30.44
N PHE A 3 44.56 5.76 -29.66
CA PHE A 3 44.29 6.14 -28.25
C PHE A 3 43.36 7.35 -28.04
N LYS A 4 43.20 8.21 -29.06
CA LYS A 4 42.37 9.42 -28.93
C LYS A 4 40.87 9.16 -28.98
N ASN A 5 40.46 7.99 -29.50
CA ASN A 5 39.06 7.59 -29.60
C ASN A 5 38.58 6.76 -28.39
N PHE A 6 39.51 6.16 -27.65
CA PHE A 6 39.17 5.34 -26.47
C PHE A 6 38.55 6.18 -25.33
N HIS A 7 39.06 7.41 -25.13
CA HIS A 7 38.53 8.35 -24.15
C HIS A 7 37.10 8.82 -24.47
N LYS A 8 36.76 8.93 -25.75
CA LYS A 8 35.41 9.32 -26.17
C LYS A 8 34.37 8.20 -25.96
N ILE A 9 34.80 6.94 -26.12
CA ILE A 9 33.98 5.78 -25.89
C ILE A 9 33.75 5.60 -24.38
N LEU A 10 34.75 5.82 -23.54
CA LEU A 10 34.65 5.73 -22.09
C LEU A 10 33.71 6.80 -21.51
N ILE A 11 33.73 8.04 -22.04
CA ILE A 11 32.82 9.12 -21.63
C ILE A 11 31.39 8.82 -22.08
N PHE A 12 31.19 8.16 -23.22
CA PHE A 12 29.86 7.82 -23.70
C PHE A 12 29.22 6.67 -22.88
N LEU A 13 30.07 5.75 -22.40
CA LEU A 13 29.58 4.63 -21.53
C LEU A 13 29.16 5.11 -20.14
N SER A 14 29.75 6.21 -19.64
CA SER A 14 29.38 6.75 -18.31
C SER A 14 28.02 7.45 -18.28
N PHE A 15 27.45 7.80 -19.45
CA PHE A 15 26.10 8.39 -19.53
C PHE A 15 24.94 7.37 -19.47
N PHE A 16 25.25 6.07 -19.52
CA PHE A 16 24.23 5.01 -19.45
C PHE A 16 24.12 4.35 -18.06
N ILE A 17 24.79 4.88 -17.05
CA ILE A 17 24.51 4.49 -15.68
C ILE A 17 23.19 5.17 -15.31
N ASN A 18 22.08 4.57 -15.70
CA ASN A 18 20.81 4.84 -15.05
C ASN A 18 21.00 4.44 -13.60
N THR A 19 21.11 5.42 -12.71
CA THR A 19 20.92 5.17 -11.28
C THR A 19 19.50 4.61 -11.15
N ILE A 20 19.39 3.33 -10.87
CA ILE A 20 18.14 2.76 -10.38
C ILE A 20 17.98 3.42 -9.01
N GLU A 21 17.21 4.51 -8.95
CA GLU A 21 16.77 5.05 -7.68
C GLU A 21 15.91 3.94 -7.06
N ALA A 22 16.32 3.48 -5.89
CA ALA A 22 15.49 2.57 -5.10
C ALA A 22 14.16 3.27 -4.87
N GLU A 23 13.07 2.66 -5.29
CA GLU A 23 11.75 3.21 -5.15
C GLU A 23 11.39 3.24 -3.65
N ASP A 24 10.98 4.41 -3.15
CA ASP A 24 10.59 4.56 -1.76
C ASP A 24 9.35 3.71 -1.47
N ILE A 25 9.46 2.78 -0.51
CA ILE A 25 8.37 1.94 -0.06
C ILE A 25 7.76 2.54 1.20
N TYR A 26 6.45 2.50 1.27
CA TYR A 26 5.66 2.98 2.39
C TYR A 26 4.84 1.85 2.99
N LYS A 27 4.86 1.76 4.33
CA LYS A 27 3.90 0.95 5.07
C LYS A 27 2.65 1.78 5.28
N VAL A 28 1.51 1.22 4.90
CA VAL A 28 0.18 1.81 5.08
C VAL A 28 -0.56 1.01 6.12
N GLU A 29 -1.17 1.68 7.08
CA GLU A 29 -2.08 1.07 8.04
C GLU A 29 -3.39 1.85 8.04
N VAL A 30 -4.50 1.12 7.98
CA VAL A 30 -5.86 1.68 7.92
C VAL A 30 -6.75 0.98 8.94
N ILE A 31 -7.54 1.76 9.67
CA ILE A 31 -8.67 1.28 10.46
C ILE A 31 -9.93 1.92 9.89
N ILE A 32 -10.91 1.13 9.54
CA ILE A 32 -12.20 1.58 9.01
C ILE A 32 -13.24 1.41 10.10
N ILE A 33 -13.95 2.49 10.40
CA ILE A 33 -14.96 2.52 11.47
C ILE A 33 -16.31 2.98 10.92
N LYS A 34 -17.36 2.47 11.55
CA LYS A 34 -18.73 2.91 11.34
C LYS A 34 -19.24 3.60 12.60
N PHE A 35 -20.02 4.66 12.39
CA PHE A 35 -20.71 5.35 13.47
C PHE A 35 -22.14 4.84 13.58
N ASN A 36 -22.54 4.43 14.80
CA ASN A 36 -23.89 4.04 15.10
C ASN A 36 -24.67 5.26 15.61
N ASP A 37 -25.96 5.33 15.29
CA ASP A 37 -26.90 6.38 15.78
C ASP A 37 -26.57 7.83 15.34
N VAL A 38 -26.11 7.99 14.10
CA VAL A 38 -25.83 9.33 13.55
C VAL A 38 -27.10 9.92 12.95
N THR A 39 -27.50 11.10 13.46
CA THR A 39 -28.52 11.95 12.82
C THR A 39 -27.81 13.11 12.15
N VAL A 40 -27.87 13.19 10.84
CA VAL A 40 -27.19 14.24 10.07
C VAL A 40 -28.20 15.15 9.40
N ASP A 41 -28.07 16.45 9.68
CA ASP A 41 -28.82 17.52 8.98
C ASP A 41 -28.03 18.11 7.79
N GLU A 42 -26.79 17.65 7.57
CA GLU A 42 -25.92 18.16 6.53
C GLU A 42 -26.22 17.52 5.17
N LYS A 43 -26.15 18.34 4.12
CA LYS A 43 -26.29 17.87 2.75
C LYS A 43 -24.89 17.61 2.19
N PHE A 44 -24.59 16.38 1.92
CA PHE A 44 -23.35 15.96 1.27
C PHE A 44 -23.51 15.94 -0.25
N ASN A 45 -22.39 16.02 -0.95
CA ASN A 45 -22.37 15.80 -2.39
C ASN A 45 -22.71 14.32 -2.65
N ASN A 46 -23.71 14.07 -3.48
CA ASN A 46 -24.20 12.71 -3.76
C ASN A 46 -23.67 12.15 -5.09
N ASN A 47 -22.59 12.73 -5.64
CA ASN A 47 -22.02 12.26 -6.89
C ASN A 47 -20.53 12.03 -6.67
N LEU A 48 -20.15 10.74 -6.63
CA LEU A 48 -18.76 10.33 -6.70
C LEU A 48 -18.31 10.35 -8.17
N ASP A 49 -17.41 11.29 -8.50
CA ASP A 49 -16.72 11.30 -9.79
C ASP A 49 -15.38 10.60 -9.63
N PHE A 50 -15.32 9.35 -10.10
CA PHE A 50 -14.15 8.51 -9.90
C PHE A 50 -13.80 7.74 -11.18
N SER A 51 -12.67 8.08 -11.77
CA SER A 51 -12.15 7.48 -13.00
C SER A 51 -10.67 7.14 -12.83
N PRO A 52 -10.33 6.06 -12.13
CA PRO A 52 -8.95 5.66 -11.92
C PRO A 52 -8.25 5.27 -13.22
N THR A 53 -6.97 5.61 -13.37
CA THR A 53 -6.16 5.20 -14.52
C THR A 53 -5.63 3.78 -14.37
N ALA A 54 -5.33 3.36 -13.15
CA ALA A 54 -4.93 2.00 -12.82
C ALA A 54 -5.36 1.62 -11.41
N ILE A 55 -5.64 0.34 -11.21
CA ILE A 55 -6.03 -0.24 -9.92
C ILE A 55 -5.14 -1.45 -9.65
N THR A 56 -4.58 -1.50 -8.44
CA THR A 56 -3.83 -2.65 -7.92
C THR A 56 -4.60 -3.21 -6.72
N GLU A 57 -5.10 -4.42 -6.83
CA GLU A 57 -5.81 -5.10 -5.75
C GLU A 57 -4.84 -5.61 -4.68
N LEU A 58 -5.22 -5.52 -3.41
CA LEU A 58 -4.49 -6.14 -2.32
C LEU A 58 -4.63 -7.66 -2.40
N LYS A 59 -3.56 -8.36 -2.04
CA LYS A 59 -3.48 -9.82 -2.12
C LYS A 59 -3.59 -10.43 -0.75
N GLU A 60 -4.31 -11.53 -0.66
CA GLU A 60 -4.24 -12.40 0.50
C GLU A 60 -2.84 -13.01 0.60
N ASN A 61 -2.34 -13.08 1.84
CA ASN A 61 -1.05 -13.69 2.13
C ASN A 61 -1.19 -15.20 1.91
N GLU A 62 -0.75 -15.69 0.76
CA GLU A 62 -0.69 -17.13 0.50
C GLU A 62 0.45 -17.71 1.35
N ILE A 63 0.08 -18.28 2.51
CA ILE A 63 1.03 -19.07 3.30
C ILE A 63 1.36 -20.32 2.50
N ILE A 64 2.45 -20.28 1.76
CA ILE A 64 3.02 -21.48 1.14
C ILE A 64 3.56 -22.33 2.29
N LEU A 65 2.74 -23.27 2.75
CA LEU A 65 3.19 -24.32 3.68
C LEU A 65 4.20 -25.19 2.93
N ILE A 66 5.48 -24.87 3.06
CA ILE A 66 6.56 -25.74 2.61
C ILE A 66 6.53 -26.97 3.54
N PRO A 67 6.19 -28.17 3.06
CA PRO A 67 6.16 -29.35 3.91
C PRO A 67 7.54 -29.55 4.53
N GLU A 68 7.61 -29.78 5.85
CA GLU A 68 8.87 -30.00 6.61
C GLU A 68 9.81 -30.99 5.95
N LYS A 69 9.30 -31.95 5.20
CA LYS A 69 10.09 -32.96 4.47
C LYS A 69 10.99 -32.36 3.38
N PHE A 70 10.79 -31.15 2.95
CA PHE A 70 11.65 -30.46 1.97
C PHE A 70 12.77 -29.65 2.62
N ILE A 71 12.71 -29.42 3.94
CA ILE A 71 13.74 -28.68 4.66
C ILE A 71 14.99 -29.54 4.88
N ASP A 72 14.83 -30.83 5.09
CA ASP A 72 15.96 -31.79 5.37
C ASP A 72 16.76 -32.16 4.11
N ASN A 73 16.27 -31.90 2.92
CA ASN A 73 16.93 -32.22 1.65
C ASN A 73 17.11 -31.00 0.75
N ALA A 74 17.31 -29.81 1.32
CA ALA A 74 17.50 -28.60 0.57
C ALA A 74 18.86 -28.50 -0.16
N LEU A 75 19.09 -29.41 -1.05
CA LEU A 75 19.59 -29.07 -2.36
C LEU A 75 18.37 -28.55 -3.13
N ILE A 76 18.06 -27.30 -2.93
CA ILE A 76 17.19 -26.56 -3.83
C ILE A 76 17.86 -26.62 -5.18
N SER A 77 17.40 -27.56 -6.02
CA SER A 77 17.80 -27.54 -7.41
C SER A 77 17.28 -26.25 -7.98
N SER A 78 18.19 -25.40 -8.42
CA SER A 78 17.96 -24.08 -9.02
C SER A 78 17.02 -24.08 -10.24
N ASP A 79 16.47 -25.22 -10.60
CA ASP A 79 15.64 -25.39 -11.78
C ASP A 79 14.16 -25.02 -11.60
N LEU A 80 13.74 -24.63 -10.39
CA LEU A 80 12.34 -24.23 -10.12
C LEU A 80 12.14 -22.73 -9.92
N LEU A 81 13.22 -21.97 -9.84
CA LEU A 81 13.15 -20.52 -9.79
C LEU A 81 14.19 -20.00 -10.79
N ASP A 82 13.75 -19.51 -11.95
CA ASP A 82 14.54 -18.68 -12.87
C ASP A 82 14.92 -17.33 -12.21
N ILE A 83 15.24 -17.36 -10.93
CA ILE A 83 15.82 -16.25 -10.20
C ILE A 83 17.28 -16.63 -10.00
N GLU A 84 18.17 -16.07 -10.81
CA GLU A 84 19.59 -16.03 -10.53
C GLU A 84 19.81 -15.32 -9.20
N ILE A 85 19.77 -16.08 -8.10
CA ILE A 85 20.34 -15.61 -6.84
C ILE A 85 21.83 -15.77 -6.99
N GLU A 86 22.50 -14.71 -7.53
CA GLU A 86 23.95 -14.60 -7.33
C GLU A 86 24.19 -14.68 -5.83
N ALA A 87 24.92 -15.70 -5.42
CA ALA A 87 25.33 -15.91 -4.04
C ALA A 87 26.09 -14.66 -3.58
N ILE A 88 25.42 -13.82 -2.80
CA ILE A 88 26.05 -12.71 -2.10
C ILE A 88 26.87 -13.34 -0.98
N GLU A 89 28.17 -13.56 -1.25
CA GLU A 89 29.12 -13.85 -0.19
C GLU A 89 29.15 -12.67 0.78
N ASN A 90 28.74 -12.95 2.00
CA ASN A 90 29.04 -12.27 3.26
C ASN A 90 29.66 -10.88 3.15
N ASP A 91 28.87 -9.85 3.24
CA ASP A 91 29.32 -8.64 3.93
C ASP A 91 28.17 -8.10 4.82
N ASN A 92 28.55 -7.76 6.06
CA ASN A 92 27.67 -7.42 7.16
C ASN A 92 26.82 -6.17 6.90
N SER A 93 25.65 -6.28 6.25
CA SER A 93 24.62 -5.27 6.32
C SER A 93 23.25 -5.91 6.52
N SER A 94 22.80 -5.89 7.77
CA SER A 94 21.47 -6.37 8.17
C SER A 94 20.32 -5.56 7.54
N ASN A 95 20.62 -4.47 6.86
CA ASN A 95 19.63 -3.58 6.25
C ASN A 95 19.15 -4.10 4.89
N ASP A 96 20.05 -4.64 4.05
CA ASP A 96 19.71 -5.08 2.69
C ASP A 96 18.70 -6.24 2.68
N VAL A 97 18.81 -7.19 3.61
CA VAL A 97 17.90 -8.34 3.70
C VAL A 97 16.48 -7.88 4.08
N THR A 98 16.36 -6.86 4.93
CA THR A 98 15.07 -6.33 5.36
C THR A 98 14.36 -5.58 4.22
N GLU A 99 15.13 -4.85 3.41
CA GLU A 99 14.57 -4.15 2.23
C GLU A 99 14.09 -5.15 1.18
N ILE A 100 14.89 -6.17 0.85
CA ILE A 100 14.48 -7.21 -0.11
C ILE A 100 13.17 -7.87 0.32
N LYS A 101 13.02 -8.22 1.60
CA LYS A 101 11.80 -8.82 2.11
C LYS A 101 10.57 -7.94 1.85
N LYS A 102 10.67 -6.62 2.09
CA LYS A 102 9.57 -5.68 1.87
C LYS A 102 9.11 -5.60 0.42
N TYR A 103 10.03 -5.75 -0.55
CA TYR A 103 9.66 -5.79 -1.98
C TYR A 103 8.84 -7.03 -2.33
N PHE A 104 9.09 -8.17 -1.71
CA PHE A 104 8.30 -9.39 -1.92
C PHE A 104 6.92 -9.32 -1.26
N GLU A 105 6.76 -8.53 -0.19
CA GLU A 105 5.51 -8.34 0.55
C GLU A 105 4.66 -7.16 0.03
N LEU A 106 4.97 -6.60 -1.16
CA LEU A 106 4.20 -5.51 -1.74
C LEU A 106 2.75 -5.94 -2.02
N TYR A 107 1.82 -5.09 -1.56
CA TYR A 107 0.38 -5.29 -1.73
C TYR A 107 -0.20 -6.54 -1.04
N GLU A 108 0.54 -7.18 -0.16
CA GLU A 108 0.05 -8.28 0.66
C GLU A 108 -0.50 -7.76 2.00
N TYR A 109 -1.57 -8.40 2.51
CA TYR A 109 -2.11 -8.05 3.82
C TYR A 109 -1.15 -8.43 4.94
N LEU A 110 -0.95 -7.48 5.85
CA LEU A 110 -0.10 -7.60 7.02
C LEU A 110 -0.87 -7.24 8.28
N ASP A 111 -0.34 -7.64 9.42
CA ASP A 111 -0.87 -7.22 10.72
C ASP A 111 -0.60 -5.73 10.99
N LEU A 112 -1.54 -5.08 11.69
CA LEU A 112 -1.33 -3.74 12.21
C LEU A 112 -0.23 -3.72 13.27
N GLU A 113 0.70 -2.80 13.13
CA GLU A 113 1.76 -2.56 14.14
C GLU A 113 1.53 -1.25 14.88
N ASN A 114 1.49 -0.16 14.11
CA ASN A 114 1.47 1.19 14.67
C ASN A 114 0.09 1.63 15.14
N LEU A 115 -0.98 1.23 14.46
CA LEU A 115 -2.35 1.58 14.83
C LEU A 115 -3.03 0.56 15.75
N ASN A 116 -2.42 -0.58 16.03
CA ASN A 116 -3.01 -1.64 16.85
C ASN A 116 -3.48 -1.15 18.24
N PHE A 117 -2.77 -0.17 18.84
CA PHE A 117 -3.17 0.40 20.13
C PHE A 117 -4.53 1.12 20.08
N LEU A 118 -4.98 1.57 18.92
CA LEU A 118 -6.28 2.22 18.74
C LEU A 118 -7.43 1.22 18.74
N ILE A 119 -7.22 0.01 18.24
CA ILE A 119 -8.23 -1.04 18.17
C ILE A 119 -8.87 -1.26 19.56
N GLY A 120 -8.04 -1.43 20.59
CA GLY A 120 -8.52 -1.60 21.96
C GLY A 120 -9.33 -0.41 22.46
N ARG A 121 -8.94 0.81 22.11
CA ARG A 121 -9.64 2.03 22.54
C ARG A 121 -10.95 2.24 21.80
N LEU A 122 -11.01 1.94 20.51
CA LEU A 122 -12.20 2.07 19.68
C LEU A 122 -13.28 1.06 20.09
N ARG A 123 -12.90 -0.18 20.40
CA ARG A 123 -13.84 -1.22 20.88
C ARG A 123 -14.58 -0.88 22.17
N TRP A 124 -14.05 0.04 22.98
CA TRP A 124 -14.73 0.51 24.19
C TRP A 124 -15.75 1.63 23.93
N ARG A 125 -15.90 2.07 22.69
CA ARG A 125 -16.87 3.10 22.32
C ARG A 125 -18.16 2.45 21.81
N GLU A 126 -19.26 2.65 22.52
CA GLU A 126 -20.57 2.05 22.17
C GLU A 126 -21.11 2.53 20.81
N ASN A 127 -20.73 3.73 20.41
CA ASN A 127 -21.17 4.36 19.15
C ASN A 127 -20.23 4.13 17.96
N ILE A 128 -19.20 3.32 18.11
CA ILE A 128 -18.23 3.02 17.07
C ILE A 128 -18.12 1.51 16.87
N GLU A 129 -18.22 1.09 15.65
CA GLU A 129 -17.96 -0.27 15.19
C GLU A 129 -16.72 -0.27 14.30
N ILE A 130 -15.78 -1.17 14.53
CA ILE A 130 -14.65 -1.36 13.65
C ILE A 130 -15.09 -2.33 12.57
N LEU A 131 -15.16 -1.84 11.32
CA LEU A 131 -15.52 -2.65 10.17
C LEU A 131 -14.34 -3.50 9.74
N ASP A 132 -13.18 -2.85 9.54
CA ASP A 132 -11.98 -3.54 9.08
C ASP A 132 -10.69 -2.86 9.57
N SER A 133 -9.58 -3.59 9.48
CA SER A 133 -8.25 -3.08 9.82
C SER A 133 -7.19 -3.72 8.93
N LEU A 134 -6.49 -2.91 8.16
CA LEU A 134 -5.62 -3.32 7.08
C LEU A 134 -4.22 -2.78 7.25
N SER A 135 -3.23 -3.54 6.81
CA SER A 135 -1.85 -3.06 6.66
C SER A 135 -1.22 -3.69 5.42
N TRP A 136 -0.36 -2.95 4.71
CA TRP A 136 0.40 -3.45 3.57
C TRP A 136 1.59 -2.55 3.26
N TYR A 137 2.50 -3.02 2.40
CA TYR A 137 3.54 -2.20 1.80
C TYR A 137 3.20 -1.84 0.36
N GLN A 138 3.48 -0.60 -0.03
CA GLN A 138 3.39 -0.15 -1.42
C GLN A 138 4.42 0.92 -1.75
N PRO A 139 4.86 1.04 -3.02
CA PRO A 139 5.60 2.19 -3.48
C PRO A 139 4.67 3.39 -3.67
N LEU A 140 5.27 4.57 -3.92
CA LEU A 140 4.53 5.70 -4.44
C LEU A 140 3.92 5.34 -5.79
N LYS A 141 2.74 5.87 -6.06
CA LYS A 141 2.05 5.67 -7.32
C LYS A 141 1.93 6.98 -8.10
N ALA A 142 1.65 6.88 -9.38
CA ALA A 142 1.24 8.04 -10.14
C ALA A 142 -0.11 8.55 -9.65
N GLN A 143 -0.39 9.82 -9.88
CA GLN A 143 -1.70 10.39 -9.57
C GLN A 143 -2.79 9.58 -10.30
N ASP A 144 -3.91 9.31 -9.64
CA ASP A 144 -5.04 8.51 -10.15
C ASP A 144 -4.76 7.00 -10.35
N GLU A 145 -3.65 6.48 -9.79
CA GLU A 145 -3.39 5.05 -9.67
C GLU A 145 -3.64 4.59 -8.23
N TYR A 146 -4.61 3.70 -8.03
CA TYR A 146 -5.08 3.34 -6.70
C TYR A 146 -4.69 1.93 -6.30
N THR A 147 -4.47 1.73 -5.00
CA THR A 147 -4.53 0.43 -4.35
C THR A 147 -5.96 0.22 -3.89
N TYR A 148 -6.50 -0.96 -4.16
CA TYR A 148 -7.90 -1.32 -3.93
C TYR A 148 -8.02 -2.43 -2.90
N HIS A 149 -8.98 -2.25 -2.00
CA HIS A 149 -9.46 -3.26 -1.08
C HIS A 149 -10.98 -3.30 -1.13
N TYR A 150 -11.53 -4.50 -1.10
CA TYR A 150 -12.96 -4.73 -0.95
C TYR A 150 -13.24 -5.68 0.20
N ASP A 151 -13.92 -5.16 1.21
CA ASP A 151 -14.45 -5.95 2.31
C ASP A 151 -15.84 -6.48 1.91
N GLN A 152 -15.89 -7.78 1.63
CA GLN A 152 -17.11 -8.44 1.21
C GLN A 152 -18.15 -8.54 2.34
N GLU A 153 -17.73 -8.66 3.61
CA GLU A 153 -18.64 -8.79 4.75
C GLU A 153 -19.42 -7.50 5.00
N ASN A 154 -18.74 -6.36 4.91
CA ASN A 154 -19.32 -5.05 5.13
C ASN A 154 -19.74 -4.35 3.84
N ASN A 155 -19.53 -4.97 2.68
CA ASN A 155 -19.80 -4.40 1.36
C ASN A 155 -19.12 -3.03 1.19
N LEU A 156 -17.85 -2.92 1.57
CA LEU A 156 -17.11 -1.68 1.63
C LEU A 156 -15.96 -1.67 0.64
N SER A 157 -15.87 -0.63 -0.18
CA SER A 157 -14.77 -0.40 -1.11
C SER A 157 -13.86 0.70 -0.60
N LEU A 158 -12.55 0.44 -0.64
CA LEU A 158 -11.50 1.41 -0.36
C LEU A 158 -10.55 1.50 -1.55
N TYR A 159 -10.37 2.70 -2.08
CA TYR A 159 -9.35 3.04 -3.06
C TYR A 159 -8.41 4.06 -2.44
N LEU A 160 -7.11 3.76 -2.44
CA LEU A 160 -6.09 4.58 -1.80
C LEU A 160 -4.92 4.79 -2.75
N ASN A 161 -4.58 6.06 -2.97
CA ASN A 161 -3.42 6.48 -3.74
C ASN A 161 -2.48 7.29 -2.85
N ILE A 162 -1.21 6.91 -2.82
CA ILE A 162 -0.14 7.67 -2.19
C ILE A 162 0.79 8.13 -3.30
N TYR A 163 0.89 9.44 -3.47
CA TYR A 163 1.74 10.02 -4.49
C TYR A 163 2.52 11.22 -3.96
N GLU A 164 3.62 11.51 -4.59
CA GLU A 164 4.44 12.66 -4.27
C GLU A 164 4.44 13.66 -5.43
N SER A 165 4.13 14.93 -5.13
CA SER A 165 4.39 16.05 -6.03
C SER A 165 5.47 16.94 -5.42
N ARG A 166 5.12 18.02 -4.77
CA ARG A 166 6.04 18.78 -3.90
C ARG A 166 6.03 18.22 -2.47
N TYR A 167 4.98 17.55 -2.10
CA TYR A 167 4.71 16.96 -0.79
C TYR A 167 4.06 15.60 -0.99
N LEU A 168 4.09 14.79 0.07
CA LEU A 168 3.37 13.54 0.12
C LEU A 168 1.85 13.84 0.20
N HIS A 169 1.09 13.21 -0.68
CA HIS A 169 -0.36 13.31 -0.77
C HIS A 169 -0.99 11.94 -0.54
N LEU A 170 -2.16 11.98 0.07
CA LEU A 170 -3.03 10.83 0.20
C LEU A 170 -4.36 11.18 -0.43
N ASN A 171 -4.69 10.51 -1.52
CA ASN A 171 -5.98 10.58 -2.19
C ASN A 171 -6.73 9.29 -1.93
N LEU A 172 -7.91 9.39 -1.33
CA LEU A 172 -8.69 8.22 -0.98
C LEU A 172 -10.15 8.39 -1.38
N LYS A 173 -10.75 7.26 -1.72
CA LYS A 173 -12.17 7.07 -1.93
C LYS A 173 -12.61 5.87 -1.11
N ALA A 174 -13.60 6.04 -0.24
CA ALA A 174 -14.17 4.94 0.53
C ALA A 174 -15.70 5.06 0.52
N PHE A 175 -16.38 3.95 0.26
CA PHE A 175 -17.84 3.94 0.13
C PHE A 175 -18.42 2.55 0.37
N VAL A 176 -19.70 2.51 0.71
CA VAL A 176 -20.47 1.25 0.76
C VAL A 176 -20.92 0.88 -0.64
N GLY A 177 -20.64 -0.34 -1.07
CA GLY A 177 -20.93 -0.86 -2.40
C GLY A 177 -19.67 -1.10 -3.23
N GLN A 178 -19.89 -1.50 -4.46
CA GLN A 178 -18.86 -1.63 -5.48
C GLN A 178 -19.09 -0.59 -6.58
N LEU A 179 -18.03 -0.25 -7.31
CA LEU A 179 -18.16 0.54 -8.53
C LEU A 179 -18.82 -0.35 -9.60
N ASP A 180 -20.15 -0.32 -9.63
CA ASP A 180 -20.89 -0.83 -10.77
C ASP A 180 -21.46 0.35 -11.57
N PHE A 181 -21.43 0.28 -12.89
CA PHE A 181 -21.77 1.39 -13.79
C PHE A 181 -23.22 1.87 -13.66
N ASP A 182 -24.06 1.11 -12.96
CA ASP A 182 -25.50 1.39 -12.82
C ASP A 182 -25.91 1.85 -11.41
N GLU A 183 -25.02 1.84 -10.41
CA GLU A 183 -25.35 2.24 -9.03
C GLU A 183 -24.82 3.65 -8.71
N THR A 184 -25.70 4.50 -8.18
CA THR A 184 -25.31 5.81 -7.66
C THR A 184 -24.81 5.66 -6.23
N ILE A 185 -23.52 5.86 -6.01
CA ILE A 185 -22.93 5.88 -4.68
C ILE A 185 -23.26 7.21 -4.02
N THR A 186 -24.01 7.18 -2.92
CA THR A 186 -24.50 8.35 -2.21
C THR A 186 -23.78 8.64 -0.91
N GLU A 187 -23.11 7.64 -0.31
CA GLU A 187 -22.39 7.77 0.94
C GLU A 187 -20.92 7.39 0.69
N PHE A 188 -20.05 8.39 0.67
CA PHE A 188 -18.64 8.17 0.39
C PHE A 188 -17.75 9.22 1.05
N ILE A 189 -16.51 8.84 1.30
CA ILE A 189 -15.39 9.74 1.57
C ILE A 189 -14.62 9.89 0.27
N ASP A 190 -14.41 11.12 -0.17
CA ASP A 190 -13.61 11.49 -1.34
C ASP A 190 -12.71 12.65 -0.95
N GLU A 191 -11.46 12.34 -0.62
CA GLU A 191 -10.51 13.35 -0.17
C GLU A 191 -9.13 13.14 -0.79
N ASP A 192 -8.54 14.25 -1.24
CA ASP A 192 -7.14 14.37 -1.62
C ASP A 192 -6.49 15.46 -0.77
N ARG A 193 -5.56 15.08 0.08
CA ARG A 193 -4.89 16.05 0.94
C ARG A 193 -3.42 15.72 1.19
N ARG A 194 -2.66 16.78 1.46
CA ARG A 194 -1.29 16.64 1.93
C ARG A 194 -1.24 15.94 3.27
N VAL A 195 -0.35 14.96 3.39
CA VAL A 195 -0.06 14.24 4.63
C VAL A 195 1.43 14.33 4.96
N LYS A 196 1.79 13.96 6.19
CA LYS A 196 3.19 13.82 6.59
C LYS A 196 3.47 12.39 6.99
N ASN A 197 4.72 12.00 6.72
CA ASN A 197 5.22 10.70 7.13
C ASN A 197 5.02 10.51 8.65
N SER A 198 4.58 9.32 9.04
CA SER A 198 4.34 8.90 10.43
C SER A 198 3.23 9.65 11.19
N GLU A 199 2.51 10.59 10.57
CA GLU A 199 1.32 11.20 11.17
C GLU A 199 0.09 10.30 11.01
N ILE A 200 -0.77 10.30 12.04
CA ILE A 200 -2.08 9.66 11.98
C ILE A 200 -3.06 10.66 11.34
N ASN A 201 -3.69 10.26 10.28
CA ASN A 201 -4.67 11.04 9.55
C ASN A 201 -6.05 10.45 9.80
N TYR A 202 -7.03 11.33 9.99
CA TYR A 202 -8.42 10.96 10.14
C TYR A 202 -9.26 11.56 9.02
N PHE A 203 -10.10 10.72 8.42
CA PHE A 203 -11.05 11.08 7.38
C PHE A 203 -12.42 10.64 7.83
N ASP A 204 -13.40 11.49 7.69
CA ASP A 204 -14.73 11.18 8.20
C ASP A 204 -15.85 11.54 7.23
N HIS A 205 -16.88 10.77 7.34
CA HIS A 205 -18.22 10.95 6.81
C HIS A 205 -19.19 10.63 7.95
N PRO A 206 -20.42 11.16 7.96
CA PRO A 206 -21.36 10.90 9.07
C PRO A 206 -21.50 9.45 9.48
N ASN A 207 -21.48 8.52 8.54
CA ASN A 207 -21.71 7.11 8.79
C ASN A 207 -20.43 6.29 8.93
N MET A 208 -19.29 6.81 8.50
CA MET A 208 -18.02 6.09 8.52
C MET A 208 -16.83 7.01 8.78
N GLY A 209 -15.72 6.43 9.20
CA GLY A 209 -14.45 7.12 9.33
C GLY A 209 -13.27 6.21 9.01
N LEU A 210 -12.19 6.80 8.54
CA LEU A 210 -10.92 6.10 8.30
C LEU A 210 -9.81 6.73 9.12
N ILE A 211 -9.04 5.90 9.79
CA ILE A 211 -7.82 6.30 10.50
C ILE A 211 -6.67 5.69 9.72
N ILE A 212 -5.80 6.54 9.18
CA ILE A 212 -4.74 6.11 8.27
C ILE A 212 -3.40 6.61 8.78
N LYS A 213 -2.41 5.74 8.79
CA LYS A 213 -1.01 6.06 9.05
C LYS A 213 -0.15 5.56 7.91
N ILE A 214 0.80 6.40 7.48
CA ILE A 214 1.74 6.11 6.40
C ILE A 214 3.14 6.31 6.96
N ASP A 215 3.95 5.26 6.93
CA ASP A 215 5.34 5.28 7.37
C ASP A 215 6.25 4.91 6.19
N LYS A 216 7.23 5.76 5.92
CA LYS A 216 8.30 5.42 4.98
C LYS A 216 9.14 4.29 5.59
N SER A 217 9.36 3.28 4.83
CA SER A 217 9.97 2.02 5.25
C SER A 217 11.47 2.05 5.09
#